data_182e8439fb790c4a60e930cdca26d15f
#
_entry.id   182e8439fb790c4a60e930cdca26d15f
#
_cell.length_a   1.000
_cell.length_b   1.000
_cell.length_c   1.000
_cell.angle_alpha   90.00
_cell.angle_beta   90.00
_cell.angle_gamma   90.00
#
_symmetry.space_group_name_H-M   'P 1'
#
loop_
_entity.id
_entity.type
_entity.pdbx_description
1 polymer ?
#
loop_
_entity_poly.entity_id
_entity_poly.type
_entity_poly.pdbx_seq_one_letter_code
_entity_poly.pdbx_strand_id
1 'polypeptide(L)'
;MKQQQRSSVMAAKLVDYIKTYNGLVDEEFCRTVIKTFSETKGEYIDRDQRPSFTELNISRRFLDKDPNWIDIQNTLTKTFIDAVELYMSDLDLGPDFPEKYAFEEHRLKMYQSNAYDQFKDHVDVGDYKSARRFLVCFMYLNTVSEGGETSFPKLDYQIAPECAKILVFPATWQWRHAGLPTVSENKYIVGTYLHYV
;
A
#
# COMPACT_ATOMS: atom_id res chain seq x y z
N MET A 1 15.56 21.96 45.32
CA MET A 1 16.00 21.10 44.21
C MET A 1 14.75 20.38 43.65
N LYS A 2 14.24 20.81 42.50
CA LYS A 2 13.14 20.12 41.80
C LYS A 2 13.74 19.02 40.92
N GLN A 3 13.53 17.75 41.28
CA GLN A 3 13.83 16.63 40.41
C GLN A 3 12.88 16.72 39.19
N GLN A 4 13.42 17.02 38.01
CA GLN A 4 12.74 16.86 36.75
C GLN A 4 12.54 15.35 36.52
N GLN A 5 11.30 14.88 36.63
CA GLN A 5 10.92 13.57 36.13
C GLN A 5 11.19 13.56 34.61
N ARG A 6 12.29 12.90 34.20
CA ARG A 6 12.48 12.52 32.81
C ARG A 6 11.41 11.47 32.52
N SER A 7 10.39 11.82 31.73
CA SER A 7 9.52 10.85 31.09
C SER A 7 10.46 9.91 30.29
N SER A 8 10.41 8.63 30.57
CA SER A 8 11.14 7.65 29.78
C SER A 8 10.47 7.61 28.39
N VAL A 9 11.05 8.31 27.42
CA VAL A 9 10.69 8.14 26.02
C VAL A 9 11.08 6.71 25.66
N MET A 10 10.09 5.84 25.42
CA MET A 10 10.37 4.49 24.93
C MET A 10 10.99 4.60 23.54
N ALA A 11 12.05 3.81 23.28
CA ALA A 11 12.66 3.77 21.97
C ALA A 11 11.63 3.25 20.94
N ALA A 12 11.50 3.94 19.82
CA ALA A 12 10.62 3.53 18.73
C ALA A 12 11.05 2.16 18.17
N LYS A 13 10.08 1.31 17.90
CA LYS A 13 10.29 0.02 17.23
C LYS A 13 9.98 0.15 15.76
N LEU A 14 10.58 -0.69 14.91
CA LEU A 14 10.31 -0.67 13.47
C LEU A 14 8.83 -0.89 13.13
N VAL A 15 8.11 -1.68 13.92
CA VAL A 15 6.66 -1.90 13.74
C VAL A 15 5.84 -0.62 13.97
N ASP A 16 6.32 0.34 14.75
CA ASP A 16 5.61 1.59 15.02
C ASP A 16 5.46 2.46 13.77
N TYR A 17 6.31 2.23 12.76
CA TYR A 17 6.27 2.88 11.45
C TYR A 17 5.36 2.19 10.43
N ILE A 18 4.72 1.08 10.80
CA ILE A 18 3.71 0.42 9.97
C ILE A 18 2.35 0.87 10.48
N LYS A 19 1.65 1.69 9.68
CA LYS A 19 0.36 2.28 10.08
C LYS A 19 -0.77 1.81 9.17
N THR A 20 -1.95 1.71 9.74
CA THR A 20 -3.18 1.45 8.98
C THR A 20 -4.22 2.50 9.25
N TYR A 21 -4.94 2.93 8.21
CA TYR A 21 -5.99 3.94 8.28
C TYR A 21 -7.26 3.39 7.65
N ASN A 22 -8.39 3.63 8.34
CA ASN A 22 -9.73 3.26 7.89
C ASN A 22 -10.60 4.52 7.76
N GLY A 23 -11.67 4.43 6.98
CA GLY A 23 -12.67 5.49 6.90
C GLY A 23 -12.30 6.71 6.04
N LEU A 24 -11.21 6.64 5.25
CA LEU A 24 -10.85 7.68 4.27
C LEU A 24 -11.65 7.56 2.97
N VAL A 25 -12.13 6.37 2.66
CA VAL A 25 -13.11 6.09 1.61
C VAL A 25 -14.13 5.09 2.14
N ASP A 26 -15.28 5.00 1.48
CA ASP A 26 -16.29 4.01 1.78
C ASP A 26 -16.10 2.71 0.98
N GLU A 27 -16.82 1.67 1.39
CA GLU A 27 -16.79 0.38 0.69
C GLU A 27 -17.41 0.46 -0.71
N GLU A 28 -18.33 1.41 -0.97
CA GLU A 28 -18.95 1.59 -2.28
C GLU A 28 -17.91 2.02 -3.31
N PHE A 29 -16.99 2.91 -2.93
CA PHE A 29 -15.86 3.27 -3.77
C PHE A 29 -15.02 2.04 -4.12
N CYS A 30 -14.69 1.20 -3.13
CA CYS A 30 -13.93 -0.03 -3.35
C CYS A 30 -14.64 -0.99 -4.31
N ARG A 31 -15.96 -1.19 -4.14
CA ARG A 31 -16.78 -1.99 -5.06
C ARG A 31 -16.78 -1.44 -6.48
N THR A 32 -16.87 -0.12 -6.62
CA THR A 32 -16.82 0.57 -7.91
C THR A 32 -15.49 0.31 -8.61
N VAL A 33 -14.36 0.44 -7.90
CA VAL A 33 -13.03 0.17 -8.45
C VAL A 33 -12.89 -1.27 -8.93
N ILE A 34 -13.32 -2.25 -8.11
CA ILE A 34 -13.28 -3.69 -8.48
C ILE A 34 -14.15 -3.97 -9.71
N LYS A 35 -15.36 -3.41 -9.75
CA LYS A 35 -16.27 -3.56 -10.88
C LYS A 35 -15.64 -3.01 -12.17
N THR A 36 -15.14 -1.78 -12.14
CA THR A 36 -14.49 -1.13 -13.28
C THR A 36 -13.27 -1.95 -13.74
N PHE A 37 -12.50 -2.51 -12.80
CA PHE A 37 -11.38 -3.39 -13.13
C PHE A 37 -11.86 -4.67 -13.83
N SER A 38 -12.96 -5.29 -13.40
CA SER A 38 -13.49 -6.51 -14.01
C SER A 38 -13.95 -6.32 -15.47
N GLU A 39 -14.33 -5.09 -15.82
CA GLU A 39 -14.74 -4.68 -17.17
C GLU A 39 -13.55 -4.20 -18.02
N THR A 40 -12.34 -4.13 -17.43
CA THR A 40 -11.12 -3.63 -18.07
C THR A 40 -10.10 -4.76 -18.21
N LYS A 41 -9.41 -4.85 -19.35
CA LYS A 41 -8.36 -5.85 -19.53
C LYS A 41 -7.11 -5.48 -18.71
N GLY A 42 -6.81 -6.28 -17.70
CA GLY A 42 -5.54 -6.26 -16.97
C GLY A 42 -4.46 -7.11 -17.65
N GLU A 43 -3.21 -6.97 -17.21
CA GLU A 43 -2.07 -7.76 -17.63
C GLU A 43 -1.69 -8.75 -16.53
N TYR A 44 -1.58 -10.03 -16.86
CA TYR A 44 -1.10 -11.02 -15.92
C TYR A 44 0.42 -11.00 -15.85
N ILE A 45 0.95 -10.78 -14.67
CA ILE A 45 2.36 -10.77 -14.36
C ILE A 45 2.69 -12.04 -13.59
N ASP A 46 3.69 -12.78 -14.06
CA ASP A 46 4.25 -13.93 -13.34
C ASP A 46 5.78 -13.93 -13.45
N ARG A 47 6.43 -13.87 -12.30
CA ARG A 47 7.88 -13.97 -12.14
C ARG A 47 8.23 -15.00 -11.07
N ASP A 48 7.81 -16.24 -11.29
CA ASP A 48 7.98 -17.33 -10.31
C ASP A 48 7.39 -16.97 -8.93
N GLN A 49 6.15 -16.43 -8.93
CA GLN A 49 5.47 -15.94 -7.74
C GLN A 49 6.18 -14.73 -7.05
N ARG A 50 7.04 -13.99 -7.79
CA ARG A 50 7.75 -12.81 -7.27
C ARG A 50 7.75 -11.63 -8.24
N PRO A 51 6.66 -11.02 -8.53
CA PRO A 51 5.25 -11.22 -8.15
C PRO A 51 4.50 -12.15 -9.10
N SER A 52 3.30 -12.59 -8.67
CA SER A 52 2.28 -13.24 -9.51
C SER A 52 0.90 -12.65 -9.20
N PHE A 53 0.33 -11.91 -10.16
CA PHE A 53 -0.96 -11.21 -10.04
C PHE A 53 -1.43 -10.68 -11.41
N THR A 54 -2.70 -10.28 -11.51
CA THR A 54 -3.17 -9.45 -12.64
C THR A 54 -3.07 -7.97 -12.26
N GLU A 55 -2.42 -7.17 -13.10
CA GLU A 55 -2.19 -5.73 -12.86
C GLU A 55 -2.95 -4.85 -13.85
N LEU A 56 -3.40 -3.68 -13.37
CA LEU A 56 -3.85 -2.56 -14.17
C LEU A 56 -3.19 -1.27 -13.69
N ASN A 57 -2.60 -0.52 -14.61
CA ASN A 57 -2.07 0.81 -14.32
C ASN A 57 -3.18 1.86 -14.45
N ILE A 58 -3.75 2.28 -13.32
CA ILE A 58 -4.84 3.27 -13.25
C ILE A 58 -4.34 4.63 -13.74
N SER A 59 -3.15 5.06 -13.32
CA SER A 59 -2.59 6.34 -13.74
C SER A 59 -2.38 6.43 -15.27
N ARG A 60 -2.05 5.31 -15.90
CA ARG A 60 -1.97 5.26 -17.37
C ARG A 60 -3.34 5.45 -18.00
N ARG A 61 -4.39 4.79 -17.48
CA ARG A 61 -5.77 4.98 -17.96
C ARG A 61 -6.21 6.42 -17.81
N PHE A 62 -5.88 7.07 -16.70
CA PHE A 62 -6.15 8.49 -16.49
C PHE A 62 -5.46 9.38 -17.53
N LEU A 63 -4.18 9.14 -17.83
CA LEU A 63 -3.42 9.88 -18.85
C LEU A 63 -3.99 9.67 -20.27
N ASP A 64 -4.47 8.46 -20.57
CA ASP A 64 -5.13 8.11 -21.82
C ASP A 64 -6.59 8.65 -21.89
N LYS A 65 -7.04 9.38 -20.84
CA LYS A 65 -8.38 10.00 -20.72
C LYS A 65 -9.52 8.99 -20.77
N ASP A 66 -9.29 7.77 -20.25
CA ASP A 66 -10.35 6.77 -20.10
C ASP A 66 -11.37 7.28 -19.05
N PRO A 67 -12.63 7.57 -19.44
CA PRO A 67 -13.59 8.22 -18.55
C PRO A 67 -13.94 7.39 -17.32
N ASN A 68 -13.79 6.06 -17.41
CA ASN A 68 -14.10 5.16 -16.31
C ASN A 68 -13.07 5.26 -15.16
N TRP A 69 -11.88 5.81 -15.42
CA TRP A 69 -10.78 5.85 -14.47
C TRP A 69 -10.44 7.26 -13.95
N ILE A 70 -11.04 8.32 -14.52
CA ILE A 70 -10.71 9.70 -14.13
C ILE A 70 -11.08 9.96 -12.66
N ASP A 71 -12.33 9.71 -12.29
CA ASP A 71 -12.82 9.97 -10.93
C ASP A 71 -12.17 9.00 -9.92
N ILE A 72 -11.93 7.76 -10.32
CA ILE A 72 -11.20 6.78 -9.50
C ILE A 72 -9.78 7.27 -9.20
N GLN A 73 -9.02 7.70 -10.22
CA GLN A 73 -7.67 8.23 -10.04
C GLN A 73 -7.65 9.44 -9.11
N ASN A 74 -8.56 10.39 -9.31
CA ASN A 74 -8.65 11.61 -8.50
C ASN A 74 -8.97 11.28 -7.03
N THR A 75 -9.93 10.39 -6.79
CA THR A 75 -10.30 9.94 -5.44
C THR A 75 -9.13 9.22 -4.77
N LEU A 76 -8.46 8.29 -5.46
CA LEU A 76 -7.29 7.58 -4.94
C LEU A 76 -6.17 8.54 -4.56
N THR A 77 -5.87 9.52 -5.44
CA THR A 77 -4.83 10.51 -5.16
C THR A 77 -5.13 11.30 -3.90
N LYS A 78 -6.37 11.81 -3.77
CA LYS A 78 -6.79 12.51 -2.55
C LYS A 78 -6.69 11.62 -1.32
N THR A 79 -7.19 10.40 -1.40
CA THR A 79 -7.20 9.43 -0.29
C THR A 79 -5.78 9.11 0.20
N PHE A 80 -4.83 8.93 -0.73
CA PHE A 80 -3.45 8.67 -0.36
C PHE A 80 -2.74 9.90 0.20
N ILE A 81 -3.07 11.12 -0.25
CA ILE A 81 -2.60 12.36 0.38
C ILE A 81 -3.09 12.40 1.83
N ASP A 82 -4.40 12.21 2.06
CA ASP A 82 -5.00 12.23 3.41
C ASP A 82 -4.33 11.16 4.32
N ALA A 83 -4.06 9.96 3.80
CA ALA A 83 -3.36 8.90 4.55
C ALA A 83 -1.91 9.26 4.91
N VAL A 84 -1.19 9.91 4.00
CA VAL A 84 0.18 10.38 4.24
C VAL A 84 0.22 11.50 5.27
N GLU A 85 -0.75 12.43 5.25
CA GLU A 85 -0.88 13.48 6.25
C GLU A 85 -1.12 12.90 7.66
N LEU A 86 -1.99 11.88 7.76
CA LEU A 86 -2.20 11.16 9.02
C LEU A 86 -0.92 10.45 9.47
N TYR A 87 -0.20 9.81 8.55
CA TYR A 87 1.07 9.13 8.84
C TYR A 87 2.13 10.09 9.39
N MET A 88 2.25 11.27 8.78
CA MET A 88 3.16 12.33 9.24
C MET A 88 2.78 12.82 10.63
N SER A 89 1.49 13.02 10.87
CA SER A 89 0.97 13.47 12.17
C SER A 89 1.19 12.43 13.27
N ASP A 90 0.86 11.17 13.00
CA ASP A 90 0.96 10.07 13.98
C ASP A 90 2.39 9.78 14.44
N LEU A 91 3.37 10.09 13.60
CA LEU A 91 4.77 9.82 13.85
C LEU A 91 5.59 11.09 14.11
N ASP A 92 4.93 12.27 14.16
CA ASP A 92 5.59 13.57 14.35
C ASP A 92 6.74 13.81 13.36
N LEU A 93 6.50 13.50 12.08
CA LEU A 93 7.53 13.54 11.02
C LEU A 93 7.68 14.91 10.36
N GLY A 94 6.94 15.93 10.80
CA GLY A 94 6.92 17.23 10.12
C GLY A 94 8.30 17.79 9.75
N PRO A 95 9.30 17.81 10.68
CA PRO A 95 10.65 18.29 10.39
C PRO A 95 11.49 17.38 9.50
N ASP A 96 11.16 16.08 9.47
CA ASP A 96 11.99 15.04 8.84
C ASP A 96 11.41 14.54 7.52
N PHE A 97 10.14 14.88 7.22
CA PHE A 97 9.49 14.49 5.98
C PHE A 97 9.97 15.35 4.82
N PRO A 98 10.13 14.79 3.60
CA PRO A 98 10.56 15.59 2.44
C PRO A 98 9.63 16.78 2.17
N GLU A 99 10.19 17.97 2.00
CA GLU A 99 9.41 19.18 1.63
C GLU A 99 8.66 18.98 0.31
N LYS A 100 9.26 18.21 -0.61
CA LYS A 100 8.68 17.87 -1.91
C LYS A 100 8.78 16.38 -2.16
N TYR A 101 7.68 15.79 -2.56
CA TYR A 101 7.60 14.40 -2.98
C TYR A 101 6.59 14.24 -4.10
N ALA A 102 6.64 13.12 -4.79
CA ALA A 102 5.64 12.75 -5.79
C ALA A 102 5.18 11.30 -5.55
N PHE A 103 3.93 11.04 -5.93
CA PHE A 103 3.43 9.68 -6.05
C PHE A 103 3.91 9.05 -7.36
N GLU A 104 4.27 7.77 -7.31
CA GLU A 104 4.38 6.96 -8.52
C GLU A 104 2.98 6.64 -9.07
N GLU A 105 2.93 5.86 -10.16
CA GLU A 105 1.67 5.42 -10.74
C GLU A 105 0.81 4.62 -9.74
N HIS A 106 -0.49 4.88 -9.73
CA HIS A 106 -1.45 4.05 -9.00
C HIS A 106 -1.69 2.76 -9.80
N ARG A 107 -1.40 1.63 -9.17
CA ARG A 107 -1.51 0.31 -9.79
C ARG A 107 -2.45 -0.58 -8.99
N LEU A 108 -3.49 -1.07 -9.66
CA LEU A 108 -4.37 -2.09 -9.11
C LEU A 108 -3.76 -3.46 -9.39
N LYS A 109 -3.77 -4.31 -8.37
CA LYS A 109 -3.31 -5.70 -8.44
C LYS A 109 -4.39 -6.62 -7.90
N MET A 110 -4.71 -7.65 -8.66
CA MET A 110 -5.60 -8.73 -8.26
C MET A 110 -4.80 -10.02 -8.09
N TYR A 111 -4.86 -10.58 -6.91
CA TYR A 111 -4.33 -11.91 -6.59
C TYR A 111 -5.50 -12.89 -6.56
N GLN A 112 -5.46 -13.91 -7.41
CA GLN A 112 -6.49 -14.95 -7.44
C GLN A 112 -6.35 -15.88 -6.24
N SER A 113 -7.48 -16.41 -5.75
CA SER A 113 -7.50 -17.46 -4.72
C SER A 113 -7.20 -18.84 -5.35
N ASN A 114 -5.99 -18.98 -5.87
CA ASN A 114 -5.51 -20.16 -6.60
C ASN A 114 -4.29 -20.81 -5.92
N ALA A 115 -3.95 -20.40 -4.69
CA ALA A 115 -2.76 -20.81 -3.92
C ALA A 115 -1.41 -20.52 -4.60
N TYR A 116 -1.43 -19.83 -5.75
CA TYR A 116 -0.22 -19.51 -6.54
C TYR A 116 0.07 -18.01 -6.52
N ASP A 117 -0.93 -17.17 -6.78
CA ASP A 117 -0.78 -15.72 -6.85
C ASP A 117 -0.34 -15.14 -5.51
N GLN A 118 0.80 -14.47 -5.52
CA GLN A 118 1.42 -13.89 -4.33
C GLN A 118 2.50 -12.87 -4.72
N PHE A 119 2.98 -12.12 -3.75
CA PHE A 119 4.24 -11.44 -3.88
C PHE A 119 5.18 -11.95 -2.79
N LYS A 120 6.13 -12.81 -3.16
CA LYS A 120 7.09 -13.39 -2.22
C LYS A 120 7.88 -12.29 -1.51
N ASP A 121 8.49 -12.67 -0.42
CA ASP A 121 9.27 -11.81 0.46
C ASP A 121 10.30 -10.96 -0.30
N HIS A 122 10.15 -9.63 -0.22
CA HIS A 122 10.92 -8.66 -1.00
C HIS A 122 11.10 -7.33 -0.25
N VAL A 123 11.87 -6.45 -0.85
CA VAL A 123 12.01 -5.03 -0.49
C VAL A 123 11.65 -4.17 -1.71
N ASP A 124 11.05 -3.01 -1.48
CA ASP A 124 10.64 -2.11 -2.57
C ASP A 124 11.77 -1.25 -3.13
N VAL A 125 12.84 -1.10 -2.35
CA VAL A 125 14.06 -0.39 -2.73
C VAL A 125 15.20 -1.40 -2.80
N GLY A 126 15.50 -1.88 -4.01
CA GLY A 126 16.52 -2.90 -4.24
C GLY A 126 17.59 -2.51 -5.26
N ASP A 127 17.41 -1.41 -5.99
CA ASP A 127 18.32 -0.96 -7.04
C ASP A 127 18.28 0.55 -7.24
N TYR A 128 19.11 1.06 -8.17
CA TYR A 128 19.20 2.49 -8.47
C TYR A 128 17.86 3.08 -8.97
N LYS A 129 17.04 2.31 -9.71
CA LYS A 129 15.77 2.80 -10.26
C LYS A 129 14.73 3.04 -9.16
N SER A 130 14.73 2.19 -8.13
CA SER A 130 13.84 2.28 -6.99
C SER A 130 14.39 3.11 -5.82
N ALA A 131 15.67 3.55 -5.89
CA ALA A 131 16.37 4.22 -4.79
C ALA A 131 15.72 5.51 -4.28
N ARG A 132 14.87 6.16 -5.07
CA ARG A 132 14.14 7.38 -4.66
C ARG A 132 12.90 7.11 -3.81
N ARG A 133 12.42 5.88 -3.76
CA ARG A 133 11.25 5.50 -2.96
C ARG A 133 11.58 5.57 -1.48
N PHE A 134 10.72 6.19 -0.71
CA PHE A 134 10.89 6.25 0.75
C PHE A 134 9.67 5.74 1.52
N LEU A 135 8.47 5.78 0.91
CA LEU A 135 7.24 5.35 1.55
C LEU A 135 6.39 4.50 0.59
N VAL A 136 5.78 3.47 1.12
CA VAL A 136 4.77 2.63 0.46
C VAL A 136 3.41 3.05 0.96
N CYS A 137 2.44 3.16 0.06
CA CYS A 137 1.05 3.41 0.41
C CYS A 137 0.16 2.54 -0.47
N PHE A 138 -0.68 1.69 0.12
CA PHE A 138 -1.67 0.94 -0.63
C PHE A 138 -2.94 0.66 0.17
N MET A 139 -4.03 0.45 -0.53
CA MET A 139 -5.36 0.20 0.01
C MET A 139 -5.85 -1.18 -0.42
N TYR A 140 -6.39 -1.93 0.53
CA TYR A 140 -7.17 -3.14 0.24
C TYR A 140 -8.56 -2.73 -0.24
N LEU A 141 -9.00 -3.28 -1.38
CA LEU A 141 -10.31 -2.96 -1.95
C LEU A 141 -11.40 -3.94 -1.48
N ASN A 142 -11.02 -5.04 -0.87
CA ASN A 142 -11.95 -6.00 -0.28
C ASN A 142 -11.38 -6.65 0.96
N THR A 143 -12.25 -7.19 1.78
CA THR A 143 -11.89 -8.09 2.86
C THR A 143 -11.62 -9.47 2.28
N VAL A 144 -10.60 -10.16 2.81
CA VAL A 144 -10.30 -11.57 2.54
C VAL A 144 -10.37 -12.30 3.88
N SER A 145 -11.23 -13.32 3.95
CA SER A 145 -11.50 -13.99 5.22
C SER A 145 -10.44 -15.01 5.62
N GLU A 146 -9.69 -15.55 4.66
CA GLU A 146 -8.60 -16.50 4.90
C GLU A 146 -7.44 -16.26 3.93
N GLY A 147 -6.24 -16.06 4.48
CA GLY A 147 -5.02 -15.77 3.72
C GLY A 147 -4.94 -14.32 3.21
N GLY A 148 -3.99 -14.06 2.34
CA GLY A 148 -3.83 -12.77 1.68
C GLY A 148 -3.20 -11.67 2.53
N GLU A 149 -2.73 -11.96 3.73
CA GLU A 149 -2.11 -10.97 4.62
C GLU A 149 -0.90 -10.31 3.97
N THR A 150 -0.64 -9.05 4.36
CA THR A 150 0.68 -8.45 4.19
C THR A 150 1.52 -8.81 5.40
N SER A 151 2.54 -9.62 5.18
CA SER A 151 3.43 -10.14 6.22
C SER A 151 4.76 -9.39 6.23
N PHE A 152 5.26 -9.06 7.43
CA PHE A 152 6.58 -8.52 7.71
C PHE A 152 7.37 -9.55 8.54
N PRO A 153 7.97 -10.59 7.90
CA PRO A 153 8.48 -11.76 8.63
C PRO A 153 9.58 -11.42 9.63
N LYS A 154 10.41 -10.40 9.34
CA LYS A 154 11.50 -9.97 10.25
C LYS A 154 11.00 -9.20 11.47
N LEU A 155 9.76 -8.76 11.47
CA LEU A 155 9.14 -7.99 12.55
C LEU A 155 8.08 -8.80 13.29
N ASP A 156 7.85 -10.05 12.88
CA ASP A 156 6.78 -10.91 13.40
C ASP A 156 5.42 -10.18 13.41
N TYR A 157 5.10 -9.53 12.27
CA TYR A 157 3.94 -8.68 12.14
C TYR A 157 3.18 -8.96 10.84
N GLN A 158 1.86 -9.00 10.91
CA GLN A 158 0.99 -9.24 9.76
C GLN A 158 -0.24 -8.33 9.81
N ILE A 159 -0.75 -7.99 8.64
CA ILE A 159 -1.94 -7.17 8.47
C ILE A 159 -2.91 -7.92 7.56
N ALA A 160 -4.09 -8.20 8.11
CA ALA A 160 -5.18 -8.81 7.35
C ALA A 160 -5.78 -7.80 6.35
N PRO A 161 -6.11 -8.24 5.14
CA PRO A 161 -6.80 -7.42 4.15
C PRO A 161 -8.26 -7.19 4.57
N GLU A 162 -8.60 -5.93 4.81
CA GLU A 162 -9.95 -5.45 5.09
C GLU A 162 -10.32 -4.35 4.11
N CYS A 163 -11.57 -4.36 3.65
CA CYS A 163 -12.07 -3.37 2.70
C CYS A 163 -11.83 -1.93 3.17
N ALA A 164 -11.34 -1.07 2.28
CA ALA A 164 -11.00 0.33 2.52
C ALA A 164 -9.88 0.59 3.55
N LYS A 165 -9.19 -0.46 4.04
CA LYS A 165 -8.01 -0.30 4.90
C LYS A 165 -6.82 0.12 4.07
N ILE A 166 -6.19 1.23 4.46
CA ILE A 166 -4.96 1.74 3.85
C ILE A 166 -3.77 1.37 4.73
N LEU A 167 -2.73 0.83 4.13
CA LEU A 167 -1.47 0.48 4.78
C LEU A 167 -0.37 1.41 4.30
N VAL A 168 0.36 2.02 5.25
CA VAL A 168 1.49 2.92 4.99
C VAL A 168 2.70 2.47 5.80
N PHE A 169 3.86 2.34 5.15
CA PHE A 169 5.13 1.96 5.79
C PHE A 169 6.33 2.38 4.94
N PRO A 170 7.55 2.50 5.54
CA PRO A 170 8.74 2.87 4.79
C PRO A 170 9.15 1.79 3.77
N ALA A 171 9.70 2.21 2.61
CA ALA A 171 9.98 1.34 1.47
C ALA A 171 11.30 0.55 1.58
N THR A 172 12.13 0.82 2.61
CA THR A 172 13.51 0.31 2.70
C THR A 172 13.59 -1.11 3.29
N TRP A 173 14.78 -1.70 3.25
CA TRP A 173 15.06 -3.10 3.59
C TRP A 173 14.71 -3.53 5.02
N GLN A 174 14.55 -2.59 5.95
CA GLN A 174 14.08 -2.87 7.31
C GLN A 174 12.65 -3.41 7.33
N TRP A 175 11.81 -2.95 6.39
CA TRP A 175 10.41 -3.33 6.24
C TRP A 175 10.22 -4.34 5.09
N ARG A 176 11.13 -5.32 5.03
CA ARG A 176 10.98 -6.46 4.12
C ARG A 176 9.64 -7.16 4.37
N HIS A 177 8.87 -7.39 3.30
CA HIS A 177 7.50 -7.87 3.40
C HIS A 177 7.10 -8.80 2.26
N ALA A 178 5.96 -9.47 2.44
CA ALA A 178 5.35 -10.34 1.46
C ALA A 178 3.84 -10.11 1.39
N GLY A 179 3.25 -10.26 0.20
CA GLY A 179 1.82 -10.45 0.03
C GLY A 179 1.54 -11.95 -0.05
N LEU A 180 0.99 -12.53 1.01
CA LEU A 180 0.73 -13.96 1.09
C LEU A 180 -0.38 -14.39 0.12
N PRO A 181 -0.39 -15.66 -0.32
CA PRO A 181 -1.48 -16.20 -1.12
C PRO A 181 -2.82 -16.03 -0.42
N THR A 182 -3.85 -15.70 -1.18
CA THR A 182 -5.21 -15.67 -0.69
C THR A 182 -5.87 -17.04 -0.85
N VAL A 183 -6.72 -17.42 0.09
CA VAL A 183 -7.37 -18.75 0.14
C VAL A 183 -8.85 -18.65 -0.18
N SER A 184 -9.56 -17.79 0.51
CA SER A 184 -11.03 -17.71 0.44
C SER A 184 -11.54 -16.95 -0.80
N GLU A 185 -11.03 -15.75 -1.06
CA GLU A 185 -11.48 -14.86 -2.13
C GLU A 185 -10.28 -14.26 -2.88
N ASN A 186 -10.53 -13.77 -4.09
CA ASN A 186 -9.55 -12.92 -4.77
C ASN A 186 -9.27 -11.67 -3.94
N LYS A 187 -8.00 -11.30 -3.81
CA LYS A 187 -7.58 -10.08 -3.14
C LYS A 187 -7.31 -8.98 -4.15
N TYR A 188 -7.85 -7.81 -3.90
CA TYR A 188 -7.61 -6.61 -4.70
C TYR A 188 -6.95 -5.53 -3.86
N ILE A 189 -5.88 -4.95 -4.38
CA ILE A 189 -5.21 -3.79 -3.79
C ILE A 189 -4.96 -2.72 -4.84
N VAL A 190 -4.96 -1.45 -4.42
CA VAL A 190 -4.39 -0.35 -5.21
C VAL A 190 -3.23 0.23 -4.43
N GLY A 191 -2.07 0.34 -5.06
CA GLY A 191 -0.87 0.83 -4.39
C GLY A 191 -0.08 1.83 -5.23
N THR A 192 0.75 2.59 -4.53
CA THR A 192 1.70 3.56 -5.06
C THR A 192 2.89 3.67 -4.12
N TYR A 193 3.93 4.35 -4.56
CA TYR A 193 5.08 4.73 -3.75
C TYR A 193 5.21 6.25 -3.72
N LEU A 194 5.73 6.77 -2.60
CA LEU A 194 6.21 8.14 -2.56
C LEU A 194 7.72 8.15 -2.83
N HIS A 195 8.15 9.09 -3.67
CA HIS A 195 9.57 9.25 -3.97
C HIS A 195 10.01 10.71 -3.89
N TYR A 196 11.29 10.90 -3.61
CA TYR A 196 11.94 12.21 -3.65
C TYR A 196 11.93 12.78 -5.06
N VAL A 197 11.73 14.10 -5.20
CA VAL A 197 11.76 14.87 -6.45
C VAL A 197 12.80 15.96 -6.41
#